data_83d08b91ef30b83f3fd79598e5196fc8
#
_entry.id   83d08b91ef30b83f3fd79598e5196fc8
#
_cell.length_a   1.000
_cell.length_b   1.000
_cell.length_c   1.000
_cell.angle_alpha   90.00
_cell.angle_beta   90.00
_cell.angle_gamma   90.00
#
_symmetry.space_group_name_H-M   'P 1'
#
loop_
_entity.id
_entity.type
_entity.pdbx_description
1 polymer ?
#
loop_
_entity_poly.entity_id
_entity_poly.type
_entity_poly.pdbx_seq_one_letter_code
_entity_poly.pdbx_strand_id
1 'polypeptide(L)'
;MSKNVVSLVGKEDGDKKKALDAALSQIERSFGKGSIMRLGKNEQVVEIEAISTGSLGLDIALGIGGLPRGRVIEIYGPESSGKTTLALQTIAEAQKKGGICAFIDAEHALDPVYARKLGVHLDDLLISQPDTGEQALEIADTLVRSSAVDVLVIDSVAALTPKAELDGEMGDSLPGLQARLMSQALRKLTASISKSNTMVIFINQIRMKIGVMFGSPETTTGGNALKFYASVRLDIRRIGAIKDGEEVVGNQTRVKVVKNKVAPPFKQIEFDIMYGEGISKTGELVDLGVKAGIVEKSGSWFSYNSQRVGQGRENAKKFLKENPEIAAEIEAAIRQNAGLIAAQIMEGDPEPDEGDMEASA
;
A
#
# COMPACT_ATOMS: atom_id res chain seq x y z
N MET A 1 -35.39 -37.54 -37.53
CA MET A 1 -34.86 -36.22 -37.94
C MET A 1 -33.94 -35.67 -36.86
N SER A 2 -32.72 -36.21 -36.65
CA SER A 2 -31.84 -35.74 -35.56
C SER A 2 -30.35 -35.90 -35.86
N LYS A 3 -29.91 -36.00 -37.11
CA LYS A 3 -28.51 -36.13 -37.50
C LYS A 3 -27.89 -34.86 -38.10
N ASN A 4 -28.68 -33.84 -38.48
CA ASN A 4 -28.15 -32.66 -39.18
C ASN A 4 -27.87 -31.46 -38.29
N VAL A 5 -28.33 -31.44 -37.04
CA VAL A 5 -28.10 -30.30 -36.13
C VAL A 5 -26.69 -30.34 -35.50
N VAL A 6 -26.18 -31.52 -35.19
CA VAL A 6 -24.85 -31.70 -34.56
C VAL A 6 -23.69 -31.38 -35.53
N SER A 7 -23.88 -31.51 -36.85
CA SER A 7 -22.84 -31.22 -37.84
C SER A 7 -22.67 -29.71 -38.15
N LEU A 8 -23.71 -28.91 -37.92
CA LEU A 8 -23.66 -27.46 -38.14
C LEU A 8 -22.96 -26.73 -37.00
N VAL A 9 -23.19 -27.12 -35.74
CA VAL A 9 -22.54 -26.56 -34.56
C VAL A 9 -21.02 -26.82 -34.58
N GLY A 10 -20.57 -27.99 -35.00
CA GLY A 10 -19.13 -28.31 -35.08
C GLY A 10 -18.39 -27.60 -36.22
N LYS A 11 -19.08 -27.18 -37.30
CA LYS A 11 -18.49 -26.38 -38.38
C LYS A 11 -18.32 -24.91 -38.00
N GLU A 12 -19.31 -24.31 -37.34
CA GLU A 12 -19.23 -22.92 -36.88
C GLU A 12 -18.11 -22.71 -35.84
N ASP A 13 -17.90 -23.65 -34.91
CA ASP A 13 -16.81 -23.58 -33.94
C ASP A 13 -15.43 -23.75 -34.58
N GLY A 14 -15.30 -24.57 -35.63
CA GLY A 14 -14.08 -24.73 -36.41
C GLY A 14 -13.72 -23.48 -37.20
N ASP A 15 -14.69 -22.82 -37.78
CA ASP A 15 -14.45 -21.56 -38.55
C ASP A 15 -14.17 -20.37 -37.64
N LYS A 16 -14.82 -20.27 -36.49
CA LYS A 16 -14.49 -19.28 -35.44
C LYS A 16 -13.05 -19.43 -34.92
N LYS A 17 -12.63 -20.68 -34.69
CA LYS A 17 -11.26 -20.96 -34.22
C LYS A 17 -10.21 -20.59 -35.26
N LYS A 18 -10.41 -20.88 -36.54
CA LYS A 18 -9.51 -20.47 -37.63
C LYS A 18 -9.46 -18.96 -37.80
N ALA A 19 -10.59 -18.27 -37.70
CA ALA A 19 -10.65 -16.81 -37.76
C ALA A 19 -9.89 -16.17 -36.58
N LEU A 20 -10.04 -16.75 -35.38
CA LEU A 20 -9.30 -16.28 -34.20
C LEU A 20 -7.80 -16.51 -34.34
N ASP A 21 -7.35 -17.67 -34.79
CA ASP A 21 -5.93 -17.97 -34.99
C ASP A 21 -5.30 -17.07 -36.08
N ALA A 22 -6.04 -16.75 -37.14
CA ALA A 22 -5.62 -15.78 -38.14
C ALA A 22 -5.47 -14.35 -37.56
N ALA A 23 -6.45 -13.92 -36.74
CA ALA A 23 -6.40 -12.61 -36.06
C ALA A 23 -5.21 -12.53 -35.07
N LEU A 24 -4.98 -13.57 -34.27
CA LEU A 24 -3.83 -13.65 -33.38
C LEU A 24 -2.50 -13.54 -34.13
N SER A 25 -2.36 -14.28 -35.24
CA SER A 25 -1.17 -14.22 -36.09
C SER A 25 -0.96 -12.83 -36.72
N GLN A 26 -2.04 -12.17 -37.10
CA GLN A 26 -1.96 -10.78 -37.62
C GLN A 26 -1.52 -9.78 -36.54
N ILE A 27 -2.06 -9.90 -35.32
CA ILE A 27 -1.68 -9.07 -34.19
C ILE A 27 -0.18 -9.23 -33.87
N GLU A 28 0.30 -10.48 -33.79
CA GLU A 28 1.71 -10.77 -33.53
C GLU A 28 2.64 -10.24 -34.63
N ARG A 29 2.22 -10.27 -35.89
CA ARG A 29 2.99 -9.68 -37.00
C ARG A 29 3.03 -8.16 -36.94
N SER A 30 1.92 -7.52 -36.55
CA SER A 30 1.81 -6.05 -36.52
C SER A 30 2.44 -5.42 -35.29
N PHE A 31 2.37 -6.10 -34.13
CA PHE A 31 2.75 -5.54 -32.83
C PHE A 31 3.88 -6.31 -32.12
N GLY A 32 4.36 -7.40 -32.71
CA GLY A 32 5.41 -8.25 -32.14
C GLY A 32 4.89 -9.45 -31.35
N LYS A 33 5.76 -10.46 -31.16
CA LYS A 33 5.45 -11.65 -30.37
C LYS A 33 5.16 -11.25 -28.92
N GLY A 34 4.10 -11.83 -28.33
CA GLY A 34 3.70 -11.55 -26.97
C GLY A 34 2.77 -10.34 -26.79
N SER A 35 2.40 -9.65 -27.90
CA SER A 35 1.41 -8.55 -27.87
C SER A 35 0.00 -9.03 -27.48
N ILE A 36 -0.27 -10.31 -27.67
CA ILE A 36 -1.48 -10.97 -27.21
C ILE A 36 -1.14 -12.39 -26.69
N MET A 37 -1.72 -12.77 -25.55
CA MET A 37 -1.50 -14.09 -24.95
C MET A 37 -2.78 -14.66 -24.36
N ARG A 38 -2.86 -15.99 -24.28
CA ARG A 38 -3.95 -16.69 -23.59
C ARG A 38 -3.54 -16.95 -22.14
N LEU A 39 -4.23 -16.35 -21.19
CA LEU A 39 -3.92 -16.43 -19.74
C LEU A 39 -3.90 -17.89 -19.19
N GLY A 40 -4.55 -18.84 -19.80
CA GLY A 40 -4.62 -20.22 -19.31
C GLY A 40 -3.63 -21.20 -19.96
N LYS A 41 -2.80 -20.75 -20.92
CA LYS A 41 -1.83 -21.62 -21.61
C LYS A 41 -0.37 -21.43 -21.20
N ASN A 42 -0.04 -20.31 -20.57
CA ASN A 42 1.25 -20.14 -19.93
C ASN A 42 1.08 -20.51 -18.45
N GLU A 43 1.67 -21.61 -18.04
CA GLU A 43 1.72 -22.10 -16.66
C GLU A 43 2.51 -21.19 -15.70
N GLN A 44 2.97 -20.04 -16.16
CA GLN A 44 3.49 -19.00 -15.30
C GLN A 44 2.34 -18.05 -14.95
N VAL A 45 1.59 -18.39 -13.90
CA VAL A 45 0.98 -17.34 -13.06
C VAL A 45 2.15 -16.47 -12.65
N VAL A 46 2.28 -15.28 -13.26
CA VAL A 46 3.30 -14.31 -12.87
C VAL A 46 2.98 -13.96 -11.43
N GLU A 47 3.69 -14.59 -10.52
CA GLU A 47 3.58 -14.30 -9.09
C GLU A 47 3.96 -12.83 -8.90
N ILE A 48 3.04 -12.04 -8.39
CA ILE A 48 3.28 -10.61 -8.18
C ILE A 48 4.24 -10.49 -6.99
N GLU A 49 5.46 -10.07 -7.26
CA GLU A 49 6.43 -9.79 -6.21
C GLU A 49 5.91 -8.67 -5.30
N ALA A 50 6.14 -8.81 -4.01
CA ALA A 50 5.73 -7.84 -3.01
C ALA A 50 6.90 -7.37 -2.14
N ILE A 51 6.82 -6.12 -1.72
CA ILE A 51 7.72 -5.52 -0.74
C ILE A 51 6.95 -5.35 0.56
N SER A 52 7.51 -5.87 1.66
CA SER A 52 6.94 -5.74 2.99
C SER A 52 6.76 -4.27 3.37
N THR A 53 5.68 -3.97 4.06
CA THR A 53 5.40 -2.63 4.61
C THR A 53 6.14 -2.37 5.93
N GLY A 54 6.75 -3.41 6.52
CA GLY A 54 7.27 -3.39 7.89
C GLY A 54 6.22 -3.74 8.95
N SER A 55 4.94 -3.78 8.58
CA SER A 55 3.83 -4.27 9.40
C SER A 55 3.41 -5.66 8.94
N LEU A 56 3.55 -6.65 9.81
CA LEU A 56 3.15 -8.04 9.51
C LEU A 56 1.65 -8.15 9.25
N GLY A 57 0.85 -7.45 10.05
CA GLY A 57 -0.60 -7.45 9.90
C GLY A 57 -1.04 -6.84 8.58
N LEU A 58 -0.42 -5.71 8.16
CA LEU A 58 -0.73 -5.08 6.89
C LEU A 58 -0.29 -5.94 5.70
N ASP A 59 0.88 -6.58 5.79
CA ASP A 59 1.37 -7.50 4.77
C ASP A 59 0.40 -8.69 4.56
N ILE A 60 -0.15 -9.25 5.65
CA ILE A 60 -1.18 -10.29 5.62
C ILE A 60 -2.49 -9.75 5.01
N ALA A 61 -2.91 -8.55 5.42
CA ALA A 61 -4.13 -7.92 4.92
C ALA A 61 -4.07 -7.64 3.41
N LEU A 62 -2.89 -7.29 2.89
CA LEU A 62 -2.65 -7.08 1.46
C LEU A 62 -2.73 -8.36 0.63
N GLY A 63 -2.64 -9.53 1.26
CA GLY A 63 -2.91 -10.84 0.65
C GLY A 63 -1.78 -11.44 -0.18
N ILE A 64 -0.74 -10.68 -0.47
CA ILE A 64 0.46 -11.11 -1.22
C ILE A 64 1.75 -10.91 -0.44
N GLY A 65 1.65 -10.64 0.88
CA GLY A 65 2.80 -10.47 1.77
C GLY A 65 3.46 -9.09 1.71
N GLY A 66 2.76 -8.07 1.20
CA GLY A 66 3.23 -6.68 1.13
C GLY A 66 2.60 -5.88 0.00
N LEU A 67 3.23 -4.76 -0.34
CA LEU A 67 2.81 -3.90 -1.44
C LEU A 67 3.33 -4.44 -2.79
N PRO A 68 2.48 -4.47 -3.85
CA PRO A 68 2.85 -5.06 -5.13
C PRO A 68 3.90 -4.23 -5.88
N ARG A 69 4.93 -4.88 -6.40
CA ARG A 69 5.90 -4.28 -7.32
C ARG A 69 5.25 -3.97 -8.68
N GLY A 70 5.83 -3.03 -9.41
CA GLY A 70 5.32 -2.64 -10.72
C GLY A 70 3.94 -1.99 -10.68
N ARG A 71 3.57 -1.38 -9.56
CA ARG A 71 2.24 -0.79 -9.33
C ARG A 71 2.31 0.58 -8.68
N VAL A 72 1.25 1.33 -8.86
CA VAL A 72 1.00 2.61 -8.18
C VAL A 72 0.24 2.33 -6.89
N ILE A 73 0.76 2.87 -5.79
CA ILE A 73 0.18 2.79 -4.44
C ILE A 73 -0.16 4.21 -3.99
N GLU A 74 -1.29 4.38 -3.34
CA GLU A 74 -1.63 5.63 -2.65
C GLU A 74 -1.78 5.37 -1.15
N ILE A 75 -1.02 6.13 -0.34
CA ILE A 75 -1.16 6.17 1.11
C ILE A 75 -1.70 7.55 1.47
N TYR A 76 -2.89 7.62 2.06
CA TYR A 76 -3.51 8.88 2.40
C TYR A 76 -4.12 8.86 3.80
N GLY A 77 -4.29 10.03 4.37
CA GLY A 77 -4.83 10.20 5.71
C GLY A 77 -4.62 11.61 6.26
N PRO A 78 -5.12 11.89 7.45
CA PRO A 78 -4.88 13.16 8.13
C PRO A 78 -3.40 13.44 8.37
N GLU A 79 -3.09 14.65 8.74
CA GLU A 79 -1.74 15.01 9.20
C GLU A 79 -1.34 14.20 10.44
N SER A 80 -0.05 13.89 10.58
CA SER A 80 0.51 13.12 11.69
C SER A 80 -0.10 11.73 11.90
N SER A 81 -0.70 11.13 10.85
CA SER A 81 -1.29 9.79 10.90
C SER A 81 -0.27 8.64 10.68
N GLY A 82 0.98 8.95 10.29
CA GLY A 82 2.03 7.97 10.04
C GLY A 82 2.25 7.60 8.57
N LYS A 83 1.75 8.39 7.61
CA LYS A 83 1.92 8.16 6.16
C LYS A 83 3.39 8.03 5.75
N THR A 84 4.18 9.03 6.07
CA THR A 84 5.63 9.07 5.77
C THR A 84 6.38 7.97 6.52
N THR A 85 5.99 7.67 7.76
CA THR A 85 6.55 6.56 8.55
C THR A 85 6.37 5.22 7.83
N LEU A 86 5.15 4.92 7.36
CA LEU A 86 4.85 3.68 6.64
C LEU A 86 5.64 3.59 5.32
N ALA A 87 5.76 4.70 4.59
CA ALA A 87 6.53 4.75 3.35
C ALA A 87 8.03 4.55 3.60
N LEU A 88 8.61 5.21 4.61
CA LEU A 88 10.03 5.05 4.98
C LEU A 88 10.34 3.64 5.47
N GLN A 89 9.44 3.00 6.23
CA GLN A 89 9.62 1.61 6.61
C GLN A 89 9.55 0.66 5.42
N THR A 90 8.69 0.93 4.44
CA THR A 90 8.66 0.18 3.18
C THR A 90 9.99 0.31 2.42
N ILE A 91 10.59 1.51 2.40
CA ILE A 91 11.94 1.74 1.86
C ILE A 91 12.97 0.88 2.62
N ALA A 92 12.95 0.93 3.95
CA ALA A 92 13.88 0.15 4.77
C ALA A 92 13.78 -1.35 4.50
N GLU A 93 12.54 -1.89 4.37
CA GLU A 93 12.33 -3.30 4.02
C GLU A 93 12.81 -3.64 2.60
N ALA A 94 12.67 -2.73 1.64
CA ALA A 94 13.22 -2.90 0.30
C ALA A 94 14.76 -2.92 0.31
N GLN A 95 15.40 -1.97 1.00
CA GLN A 95 16.85 -1.87 1.12
C GLN A 95 17.48 -3.10 1.81
N LYS A 96 16.80 -3.70 2.82
CA LYS A 96 17.23 -4.97 3.44
C LYS A 96 17.35 -6.12 2.44
N LYS A 97 16.61 -6.06 1.34
CA LYS A 97 16.68 -7.03 0.24
C LYS A 97 17.61 -6.58 -0.90
N GLY A 98 18.39 -5.52 -0.71
CA GLY A 98 19.29 -4.95 -1.71
C GLY A 98 18.57 -4.08 -2.75
N GLY A 99 17.32 -3.68 -2.50
CA GLY A 99 16.56 -2.82 -3.42
C GLY A 99 17.04 -1.37 -3.42
N ILE A 100 17.06 -0.76 -4.60
CA ILE A 100 17.39 0.65 -4.80
C ILE A 100 16.12 1.49 -4.62
N CYS A 101 16.20 2.49 -3.74
CA CYS A 101 15.07 3.32 -3.38
C CYS A 101 15.32 4.79 -3.67
N ALA A 102 14.26 5.51 -4.04
CA ALA A 102 14.28 6.93 -4.25
C ALA A 102 13.11 7.61 -3.51
N PHE A 103 13.35 8.83 -3.03
CA PHE A 103 12.38 9.65 -2.33
C PHE A 103 12.34 11.05 -2.95
N ILE A 104 11.19 11.44 -3.47
CA ILE A 104 10.93 12.78 -3.96
C ILE A 104 10.21 13.54 -2.85
N ASP A 105 10.94 14.42 -2.18
CA ASP A 105 10.49 15.23 -1.05
C ASP A 105 10.00 16.60 -1.57
N ALA A 106 8.74 16.63 -2.02
CA ALA A 106 8.11 17.86 -2.49
C ALA A 106 7.66 18.79 -1.34
N GLU A 107 7.57 18.28 -0.12
CA GLU A 107 7.26 19.09 1.07
C GLU A 107 8.52 19.69 1.73
N HIS A 108 9.73 19.26 1.31
CA HIS A 108 11.02 19.64 1.92
C HIS A 108 11.07 19.38 3.43
N ALA A 109 10.45 18.30 3.88
CA ALA A 109 10.19 17.99 5.28
C ALA A 109 10.80 16.67 5.76
N LEU A 110 11.56 15.96 4.91
CA LEU A 110 12.18 14.69 5.29
C LEU A 110 13.25 14.90 6.36
N ASP A 111 13.06 14.28 7.52
CA ASP A 111 14.06 14.22 8.59
C ASP A 111 14.97 13.00 8.40
N PRO A 112 16.26 13.20 8.06
CA PRO A 112 17.22 12.10 7.89
C PRO A 112 17.48 11.32 9.17
N VAL A 113 17.42 11.98 10.34
CA VAL A 113 17.63 11.32 11.63
C VAL A 113 16.48 10.35 11.92
N TYR A 114 15.26 10.80 11.64
CA TYR A 114 14.09 9.95 11.78
C TYR A 114 14.10 8.77 10.78
N ALA A 115 14.41 9.03 9.52
CA ALA A 115 14.51 7.98 8.50
C ALA A 115 15.54 6.89 8.89
N ARG A 116 16.71 7.31 9.40
CA ARG A 116 17.75 6.37 9.89
C ARG A 116 17.23 5.51 11.06
N LYS A 117 16.49 6.10 12.00
CA LYS A 117 15.89 5.38 13.13
C LYS A 117 14.87 4.32 12.68
N LEU A 118 14.19 4.56 11.57
CA LEU A 118 13.29 3.58 10.95
C LEU A 118 14.02 2.47 10.18
N GLY A 119 15.34 2.52 10.12
CA GLY A 119 16.17 1.50 9.45
C GLY A 119 16.49 1.83 7.99
N VAL A 120 16.24 3.05 7.53
CA VAL A 120 16.63 3.48 6.18
C VAL A 120 18.14 3.72 6.13
N HIS A 121 18.80 3.10 5.16
CA HIS A 121 20.20 3.36 4.81
C HIS A 121 20.26 4.62 3.96
N LEU A 122 20.65 5.73 4.58
CA LEU A 122 20.62 7.04 3.94
C LEU A 122 21.64 7.18 2.80
N ASP A 123 22.79 6.52 2.91
CA ASP A 123 23.84 6.56 1.90
C ASP A 123 23.40 5.87 0.58
N ASP A 124 22.41 4.97 0.66
CA ASP A 124 21.85 4.24 -0.47
C ASP A 124 20.49 4.81 -0.92
N LEU A 125 19.99 5.89 -0.28
CA LEU A 125 18.72 6.50 -0.63
C LEU A 125 18.92 7.67 -1.57
N LEU A 126 18.33 7.61 -2.76
CA LEU A 126 18.28 8.73 -3.68
C LEU A 126 17.21 9.73 -3.23
N ILE A 127 17.61 10.99 -3.02
CA ILE A 127 16.69 12.07 -2.60
C ILE A 127 16.66 13.16 -3.65
N SER A 128 15.46 13.64 -3.96
CA SER A 128 15.24 14.81 -4.80
C SER A 128 14.23 15.74 -4.14
N GLN A 129 14.52 17.05 -4.19
CA GLN A 129 13.66 18.11 -3.66
C GLN A 129 13.32 19.10 -4.78
N PRO A 130 12.33 18.79 -5.61
CA PRO A 130 11.95 19.58 -6.78
C PRO A 130 11.18 20.86 -6.38
N ASP A 131 11.34 21.93 -7.17
CA ASP A 131 10.63 23.19 -6.94
C ASP A 131 9.21 23.16 -7.52
N THR A 132 8.91 22.32 -8.53
CA THR A 132 7.61 22.26 -9.21
C THR A 132 7.09 20.83 -9.33
N GLY A 133 5.77 20.69 -9.45
CA GLY A 133 5.13 19.40 -9.67
C GLY A 133 5.56 18.73 -10.98
N GLU A 134 5.76 19.52 -12.04
CA GLU A 134 6.28 19.03 -13.33
C GLU A 134 7.67 18.44 -13.18
N GLN A 135 8.58 19.15 -12.49
CA GLN A 135 9.94 18.66 -12.23
C GLN A 135 9.94 17.37 -11.41
N ALA A 136 9.12 17.31 -10.35
CA ALA A 136 8.96 16.10 -9.53
C ALA A 136 8.54 14.89 -10.38
N LEU A 137 7.54 15.06 -11.23
CA LEU A 137 6.97 13.99 -12.03
C LEU A 137 7.87 13.60 -13.23
N GLU A 138 8.67 14.50 -13.77
CA GLU A 138 9.69 14.20 -14.79
C GLU A 138 10.87 13.43 -14.20
N ILE A 139 11.31 13.79 -12.99
CA ILE A 139 12.32 13.03 -12.24
C ILE A 139 11.79 11.61 -11.98
N ALA A 140 10.53 11.50 -11.52
CA ALA A 140 9.88 10.21 -11.31
C ALA A 140 9.83 9.36 -12.58
N ASP A 141 9.42 9.94 -13.73
CA ASP A 141 9.38 9.24 -15.02
C ASP A 141 10.78 8.76 -15.44
N THR A 142 11.80 9.57 -15.26
CA THR A 142 13.18 9.23 -15.59
C THR A 142 13.68 8.06 -14.73
N LEU A 143 13.47 8.11 -13.41
CA LEU A 143 13.86 7.04 -12.49
C LEU A 143 13.13 5.73 -12.78
N VAL A 144 11.81 5.77 -13.00
CA VAL A 144 11.02 4.60 -13.35
C VAL A 144 11.47 3.99 -14.69
N ARG A 145 11.69 4.80 -15.70
CA ARG A 145 12.14 4.32 -17.03
C ARG A 145 13.54 3.73 -17.03
N SER A 146 14.39 4.09 -16.09
CA SER A 146 15.71 3.48 -15.94
C SER A 146 15.63 1.98 -15.57
N SER A 147 14.51 1.53 -15.01
CA SER A 147 14.31 0.18 -14.45
C SER A 147 15.32 -0.21 -13.36
N ALA A 148 16.02 0.77 -12.79
CA ALA A 148 17.02 0.54 -11.75
C ALA A 148 16.46 0.76 -10.34
N VAL A 149 15.29 1.41 -10.20
CA VAL A 149 14.69 1.75 -8.92
C VAL A 149 13.58 0.76 -8.57
N ASP A 150 13.65 0.17 -7.40
CA ASP A 150 12.64 -0.78 -6.90
C ASP A 150 11.46 -0.07 -6.24
N VAL A 151 11.76 0.97 -5.43
CA VAL A 151 10.75 1.78 -4.73
C VAL A 151 11.00 3.25 -4.97
N LEU A 152 9.97 3.95 -5.40
CA LEU A 152 9.94 5.40 -5.52
C LEU A 152 8.80 5.95 -4.66
N VAL A 153 9.12 6.83 -3.72
CA VAL A 153 8.13 7.56 -2.90
C VAL A 153 8.05 9.00 -3.36
N ILE A 154 6.85 9.55 -3.43
CA ILE A 154 6.56 10.97 -3.71
C ILE A 154 5.76 11.50 -2.52
N ASP A 155 6.36 12.38 -1.74
CA ASP A 155 5.77 13.00 -0.53
C ASP A 155 5.74 14.52 -0.68
N SER A 156 4.62 15.13 -0.88
CA SER A 156 3.30 14.55 -1.08
C SER A 156 2.63 15.11 -2.35
N VAL A 157 1.57 14.45 -2.83
CA VAL A 157 0.77 14.96 -3.96
C VAL A 157 0.27 16.38 -3.72
N ALA A 158 -0.05 16.73 -2.46
CA ALA A 158 -0.53 18.06 -2.09
C ALA A 158 0.51 19.16 -2.39
N ALA A 159 1.80 18.85 -2.32
CA ALA A 159 2.90 19.77 -2.56
C ALA A 159 3.36 19.84 -4.03
N LEU A 160 2.78 19.01 -4.92
CA LEU A 160 3.08 19.06 -6.35
C LEU A 160 2.40 20.27 -7.00
N THR A 161 2.95 21.45 -6.75
CA THR A 161 2.43 22.71 -7.29
C THR A 161 2.81 22.85 -8.77
N PRO A 162 1.83 23.05 -9.67
CA PRO A 162 2.11 23.30 -11.08
C PRO A 162 2.95 24.57 -11.27
N LYS A 163 3.90 24.54 -12.20
CA LYS A 163 4.76 25.69 -12.50
C LYS A 163 3.96 26.97 -12.82
N ALA A 164 2.88 26.82 -13.58
CA ALA A 164 2.01 27.95 -13.92
C ALA A 164 1.35 28.61 -12.70
N GLU A 165 1.17 27.87 -11.60
CA GLU A 165 0.65 28.41 -10.34
C GLU A 165 1.76 29.15 -9.57
N LEU A 166 3.00 28.69 -9.65
CA LEU A 166 4.17 29.37 -9.04
C LEU A 166 4.58 30.65 -9.79
N ASP A 167 4.42 30.68 -11.12
CA ASP A 167 4.73 31.83 -11.96
C ASP A 167 3.61 32.89 -11.93
N GLY A 168 2.43 32.57 -11.38
CA GLY A 168 1.28 33.49 -11.23
C GLY A 168 1.44 34.47 -10.04
N GLU A 169 0.54 35.47 -9.98
CA GLU A 169 0.51 36.41 -8.86
C GLU A 169 -0.25 35.80 -7.65
N MET A 170 0.08 36.28 -6.45
CA MET A 170 -0.62 35.89 -5.23
C MET A 170 -2.10 36.24 -5.33
N GLY A 171 -2.97 35.22 -5.27
CA GLY A 171 -4.43 35.37 -5.38
C GLY A 171 -5.00 34.93 -6.74
N ASP A 172 -4.17 34.58 -7.72
CA ASP A 172 -4.63 33.99 -8.96
C ASP A 172 -5.32 32.65 -8.70
N SER A 173 -6.50 32.49 -9.26
CA SER A 173 -7.23 31.23 -9.17
C SER A 173 -7.09 30.43 -10.46
N LEU A 174 -6.31 29.34 -10.39
CA LEU A 174 -6.07 28.45 -11.54
C LEU A 174 -6.65 27.05 -11.25
N PRO A 175 -7.99 26.89 -11.25
CA PRO A 175 -8.62 25.68 -10.80
C PRO A 175 -8.27 24.47 -11.67
N GLY A 176 -7.94 23.35 -11.02
CA GLY A 176 -7.78 22.05 -11.65
C GLY A 176 -6.44 21.83 -12.36
N LEU A 177 -5.47 22.74 -12.27
CA LEU A 177 -4.13 22.53 -12.87
C LEU A 177 -3.43 21.31 -12.28
N GLN A 178 -3.39 21.18 -10.96
CA GLN A 178 -2.80 20.01 -10.29
C GLN A 178 -3.48 18.70 -10.71
N ALA A 179 -4.81 18.68 -10.85
CA ALA A 179 -5.54 17.50 -11.29
C ALA A 179 -5.22 17.13 -12.75
N ARG A 180 -5.01 18.12 -13.62
CA ARG A 180 -4.57 17.91 -15.03
C ARG A 180 -3.16 17.35 -15.07
N LEU A 181 -2.23 17.93 -14.29
CA LEU A 181 -0.85 17.49 -14.18
C LEU A 181 -0.79 16.03 -13.72
N MET A 182 -1.48 15.68 -12.63
CA MET A 182 -1.56 14.31 -12.13
C MET A 182 -2.17 13.33 -13.14
N SER A 183 -3.23 13.75 -13.85
CA SER A 183 -3.86 12.91 -14.88
C SER A 183 -2.92 12.63 -16.05
N GLN A 184 -2.14 13.61 -16.47
CA GLN A 184 -1.15 13.48 -17.55
C GLN A 184 0.01 12.60 -17.13
N ALA A 185 0.57 12.85 -15.94
CA ALA A 185 1.69 12.09 -15.40
C ALA A 185 1.35 10.61 -15.19
N LEU A 186 0.21 10.31 -14.56
CA LEU A 186 -0.19 8.92 -14.31
C LEU A 186 -0.45 8.13 -15.60
N ARG A 187 -1.00 8.76 -16.64
CA ARG A 187 -1.13 8.10 -17.95
C ARG A 187 0.23 7.72 -18.54
N LYS A 188 1.24 8.59 -18.39
CA LYS A 188 2.60 8.37 -18.88
C LYS A 188 3.33 7.33 -18.03
N LEU A 189 3.29 7.48 -16.70
CA LEU A 189 4.02 6.65 -15.74
C LEU A 189 3.51 5.20 -15.67
N THR A 190 2.20 4.97 -15.78
CA THR A 190 1.62 3.63 -15.52
C THR A 190 2.20 2.55 -16.42
N ALA A 191 2.41 2.84 -17.71
CA ALA A 191 3.00 1.88 -18.64
C ALA A 191 4.47 1.60 -18.32
N SER A 192 5.23 2.62 -17.92
CA SER A 192 6.64 2.51 -17.54
C SER A 192 6.79 1.76 -16.22
N ILE A 193 5.96 2.05 -15.22
CA ILE A 193 5.93 1.41 -13.90
C ILE A 193 5.73 -0.11 -14.04
N SER A 194 4.76 -0.53 -14.86
CA SER A 194 4.50 -1.97 -15.07
C SER A 194 5.68 -2.69 -15.75
N LYS A 195 6.39 -2.00 -16.67
CA LYS A 195 7.53 -2.58 -17.40
C LYS A 195 8.80 -2.63 -16.56
N SER A 196 9.05 -1.59 -15.75
CA SER A 196 10.25 -1.48 -14.92
C SER A 196 10.18 -2.29 -13.63
N ASN A 197 9.01 -2.81 -13.27
CA ASN A 197 8.72 -3.46 -11.99
C ASN A 197 8.98 -2.53 -10.78
N THR A 198 9.01 -1.22 -10.98
CA THR A 198 9.16 -0.22 -9.92
C THR A 198 7.85 -0.05 -9.17
N MET A 199 7.87 -0.08 -7.85
CA MET A 199 6.74 0.33 -7.01
C MET A 199 6.77 1.84 -6.81
N VAL A 200 5.68 2.54 -7.11
CA VAL A 200 5.57 3.99 -6.89
C VAL A 200 4.52 4.27 -5.83
N ILE A 201 4.94 4.86 -4.72
CA ILE A 201 4.09 5.25 -3.60
C ILE A 201 3.85 6.76 -3.67
N PHE A 202 2.59 7.15 -3.79
CA PHE A 202 2.15 8.53 -3.63
C PHE A 202 1.59 8.72 -2.22
N ILE A 203 2.18 9.60 -1.45
CA ILE A 203 1.61 10.08 -0.18
C ILE A 203 0.64 11.20 -0.50
N ASN A 204 -0.55 11.17 0.10
CA ASN A 204 -1.60 12.14 -0.17
C ASN A 204 -2.26 12.65 1.11
N GLN A 205 -2.82 13.84 1.03
CA GLN A 205 -3.53 14.49 2.12
C GLN A 205 -5.03 14.45 1.88
N ILE A 206 -5.81 14.44 2.96
CA ILE A 206 -7.27 14.56 2.92
C ILE A 206 -7.65 16.04 2.86
N ARG A 207 -8.67 16.35 2.07
CA ARG A 207 -9.35 17.63 1.99
C ARG A 207 -10.85 17.41 2.14
N MET A 208 -11.54 18.38 2.70
CA MET A 208 -12.98 18.35 2.86
C MET A 208 -13.66 19.06 1.70
N LYS A 209 -14.61 18.40 1.06
CA LYS A 209 -15.47 19.01 0.04
C LYS A 209 -16.53 19.85 0.72
N ILE A 210 -16.67 21.10 0.29
CA ILE A 210 -17.70 22.00 0.77
C ILE A 210 -19.04 21.62 0.10
N GLY A 211 -20.14 21.61 0.86
CA GLY A 211 -21.50 21.41 0.34
C GLY A 211 -21.90 19.96 0.08
N VAL A 212 -21.18 18.98 0.59
CA VAL A 212 -21.61 17.57 0.54
C VAL A 212 -22.62 17.31 1.65
N MET A 213 -23.89 17.11 1.28
CA MET A 213 -24.97 16.81 2.25
C MET A 213 -25.14 15.30 2.52
N PHE A 214 -24.69 14.43 1.59
CA PHE A 214 -24.80 12.98 1.71
C PHE A 214 -23.48 12.31 1.32
N GLY A 215 -23.09 11.26 2.04
CA GLY A 215 -21.84 10.53 1.86
C GLY A 215 -20.63 11.23 2.48
N SER A 216 -19.43 10.63 2.36
CA SER A 216 -18.23 11.20 2.95
C SER A 216 -17.78 12.47 2.23
N PRO A 217 -17.61 13.61 2.93
CA PRO A 217 -17.08 14.84 2.37
C PRO A 217 -15.57 14.74 2.08
N GLU A 218 -14.89 13.73 2.58
CA GLU A 218 -13.45 13.57 2.44
C GLU A 218 -13.03 13.25 1.00
N THR A 219 -11.99 13.91 0.54
CA THR A 219 -11.36 13.64 -0.76
C THR A 219 -9.86 13.83 -0.65
N THR A 220 -9.10 13.21 -1.54
CA THR A 220 -7.65 13.40 -1.63
C THR A 220 -7.31 14.51 -2.63
N THR A 221 -6.13 15.15 -2.49
CA THR A 221 -5.62 16.17 -3.42
C THR A 221 -5.22 15.58 -4.77
N GLY A 222 -5.00 16.43 -5.78
CA GLY A 222 -4.58 15.98 -7.12
C GLY A 222 -5.69 15.38 -7.98
N GLY A 223 -6.97 15.57 -7.61
CA GLY A 223 -8.12 15.12 -8.38
C GLY A 223 -8.40 13.61 -8.25
N ASN A 224 -9.10 13.06 -9.27
CA ASN A 224 -9.54 11.66 -9.21
C ASN A 224 -8.59 10.66 -9.91
N ALA A 225 -7.59 11.13 -10.65
CA ALA A 225 -6.76 10.25 -11.47
C ALA A 225 -6.06 9.16 -10.63
N LEU A 226 -5.45 9.55 -9.51
CA LEU A 226 -4.74 8.62 -8.63
C LEU A 226 -5.67 7.53 -8.07
N LYS A 227 -6.94 7.86 -7.77
CA LYS A 227 -7.95 6.88 -7.31
C LYS A 227 -8.19 5.77 -8.35
N PHE A 228 -8.09 6.08 -9.63
CA PHE A 228 -8.26 5.09 -10.71
C PHE A 228 -6.97 4.31 -10.99
N TYR A 229 -5.83 5.00 -11.06
CA TYR A 229 -4.55 4.41 -11.43
C TYR A 229 -3.94 3.57 -10.31
N ALA A 230 -4.11 3.93 -9.05
CA ALA A 230 -3.62 3.16 -7.92
C ALA A 230 -4.16 1.73 -7.92
N SER A 231 -3.27 0.75 -7.73
CA SER A 231 -3.63 -0.66 -7.52
C SER A 231 -3.98 -0.95 -6.08
N VAL A 232 -3.34 -0.27 -5.15
CA VAL A 232 -3.61 -0.32 -3.70
C VAL A 232 -3.80 1.10 -3.19
N ARG A 233 -4.82 1.29 -2.33
CA ARG A 233 -5.06 2.54 -1.61
C ARG A 233 -5.24 2.24 -0.13
N LEU A 234 -4.44 2.92 0.69
CA LEU A 234 -4.40 2.77 2.14
C LEU A 234 -4.87 4.07 2.79
N ASP A 235 -5.93 3.99 3.58
CA ASP A 235 -6.37 5.06 4.48
C ASP A 235 -5.72 4.80 5.85
N ILE A 236 -4.85 5.71 6.29
CA ILE A 236 -4.12 5.59 7.54
C ILE A 236 -4.57 6.66 8.52
N ARG A 237 -4.95 6.25 9.74
CA ARG A 237 -5.49 7.14 10.77
C ARG A 237 -4.92 6.82 12.14
N ARG A 238 -4.58 7.88 12.88
CA ARG A 238 -4.30 7.78 14.29
C ARG A 238 -5.62 7.58 15.04
N ILE A 239 -5.69 6.55 15.89
CA ILE A 239 -6.89 6.23 16.68
C ILE A 239 -6.67 6.39 18.19
N GLY A 240 -5.43 6.47 18.66
CA GLY A 240 -5.11 6.65 20.06
C GLY A 240 -3.68 7.10 20.29
N ALA A 241 -3.39 7.50 21.52
CA ALA A 241 -2.03 7.77 21.99
C ALA A 241 -1.55 6.62 22.88
N ILE A 242 -0.31 6.19 22.70
CA ILE A 242 0.36 5.22 23.56
C ILE A 242 1.15 6.01 24.59
N LYS A 243 0.92 5.72 25.86
CA LYS A 243 1.55 6.41 26.98
C LYS A 243 2.42 5.46 27.79
N ASP A 244 3.56 5.96 28.27
CA ASP A 244 4.38 5.37 29.31
C ASP A 244 4.36 6.32 30.50
N GLY A 245 3.57 5.98 31.52
CA GLY A 245 3.22 6.91 32.60
C GLY A 245 2.42 8.11 32.05
N GLU A 246 2.97 9.32 32.20
CA GLU A 246 2.37 10.58 31.69
C GLU A 246 2.86 10.96 30.28
N GLU A 247 3.93 10.36 29.81
CA GLU A 247 4.56 10.68 28.52
C GLU A 247 3.90 9.93 27.37
N VAL A 248 3.65 10.65 26.25
CA VAL A 248 3.17 10.02 25.02
C VAL A 248 4.36 9.50 24.22
N VAL A 249 4.51 8.19 24.15
CA VAL A 249 5.63 7.50 23.50
C VAL A 249 5.32 6.96 22.10
N GLY A 250 4.07 7.03 21.70
CA GLY A 250 3.66 6.54 20.38
C GLY A 250 2.18 6.78 20.08
N ASN A 251 1.76 6.28 18.94
CA ASN A 251 0.38 6.33 18.48
C ASN A 251 -0.12 4.94 18.09
N GLN A 252 -1.33 4.62 18.49
CA GLN A 252 -2.09 3.53 17.91
C GLN A 252 -2.65 4.01 16.57
N THR A 253 -2.38 3.25 15.52
CA THR A 253 -2.68 3.63 14.14
C THR A 253 -3.52 2.55 13.49
N ARG A 254 -4.53 2.97 12.74
CA ARG A 254 -5.40 2.11 11.94
C ARG A 254 -5.12 2.33 10.47
N VAL A 255 -4.97 1.25 9.72
CA VAL A 255 -4.85 1.27 8.25
C VAL A 255 -5.99 0.46 7.65
N LYS A 256 -6.78 1.10 6.79
CA LYS A 256 -7.85 0.47 6.01
C LYS A 256 -7.39 0.31 4.56
N VAL A 257 -7.46 -0.90 4.03
CA VAL A 257 -7.17 -1.21 2.63
C VAL A 257 -8.42 -0.89 1.81
N VAL A 258 -8.53 0.36 1.35
CA VAL A 258 -9.74 0.85 0.66
C VAL A 258 -9.87 0.31 -0.76
N LYS A 259 -8.73 0.07 -1.42
CA LYS A 259 -8.66 -0.52 -2.76
C LYS A 259 -7.50 -1.49 -2.84
N ASN A 260 -7.75 -2.64 -3.43
CA ASN A 260 -6.71 -3.63 -3.71
C ASN A 260 -7.05 -4.38 -5.00
N LYS A 261 -6.16 -4.35 -5.99
CA LYS A 261 -6.33 -5.07 -7.27
C LYS A 261 -5.64 -6.45 -7.27
N VAL A 262 -4.90 -6.79 -6.20
CA VAL A 262 -4.13 -8.04 -6.12
C VAL A 262 -4.70 -9.03 -5.10
N ALA A 263 -5.62 -8.57 -4.24
CA ALA A 263 -6.34 -9.41 -3.26
C ALA A 263 -7.66 -8.72 -2.87
N PRO A 264 -8.57 -9.38 -2.12
CA PRO A 264 -9.79 -8.75 -1.63
C PRO A 264 -9.50 -7.50 -0.77
N PRO A 265 -10.14 -6.35 -1.07
CA PRO A 265 -9.98 -5.10 -0.30
C PRO A 265 -10.79 -5.09 1.00
N PHE A 266 -10.85 -3.92 1.64
CA PHE A 266 -11.65 -3.55 2.82
C PHE A 266 -11.21 -4.19 4.14
N LYS A 267 -10.01 -4.76 4.18
CA LYS A 267 -9.40 -5.22 5.41
C LYS A 267 -8.87 -4.03 6.21
N GLN A 268 -8.93 -4.16 7.53
CA GLN A 268 -8.51 -3.12 8.46
C GLN A 268 -7.55 -3.70 9.49
N ILE A 269 -6.44 -3.01 9.71
CA ILE A 269 -5.36 -3.41 10.61
C ILE A 269 -5.05 -2.28 11.55
N GLU A 270 -4.77 -2.63 12.79
CA GLU A 270 -4.28 -1.71 13.81
C GLU A 270 -2.91 -2.15 14.28
N PHE A 271 -2.01 -1.19 14.42
CA PHE A 271 -0.67 -1.38 14.97
C PHE A 271 -0.18 -0.12 15.68
N ASP A 272 0.84 -0.28 16.49
CA ASP A 272 1.49 0.82 17.21
C ASP A 272 2.60 1.43 16.35
N ILE A 273 2.65 2.75 16.26
CA ILE A 273 3.82 3.52 15.79
C ILE A 273 4.47 4.15 17.00
N MET A 274 5.67 3.69 17.35
CA MET A 274 6.46 4.22 18.46
C MET A 274 7.34 5.37 17.99
N TYR A 275 7.43 6.45 18.78
CA TYR A 275 8.25 7.59 18.42
C TYR A 275 9.73 7.23 18.40
N GLY A 276 10.38 7.47 17.27
CA GLY A 276 11.79 7.14 17.07
C GLY A 276 12.11 5.66 16.79
N GLU A 277 11.11 4.76 16.79
CA GLU A 277 11.30 3.35 16.46
C GLU A 277 10.46 2.92 15.24
N GLY A 278 9.33 3.62 14.97
CA GLY A 278 8.39 3.29 13.90
C GLY A 278 7.37 2.23 14.31
N ILE A 279 6.95 1.37 13.36
CA ILE A 279 5.95 0.33 13.59
C ILE A 279 6.49 -0.70 14.57
N SER A 280 5.73 -0.97 15.65
CA SER A 280 6.11 -1.91 16.70
C SER A 280 5.92 -3.35 16.26
N LYS A 281 6.96 -3.93 15.65
CA LYS A 281 6.93 -5.32 15.18
C LYS A 281 6.60 -6.31 16.31
N THR A 282 7.21 -6.12 17.50
CA THR A 282 6.93 -6.99 18.66
C THR A 282 5.49 -6.85 19.17
N GLY A 283 4.91 -5.64 19.07
CA GLY A 283 3.49 -5.43 19.39
C GLY A 283 2.58 -6.23 18.47
N GLU A 284 2.84 -6.17 17.16
CA GLU A 284 2.07 -6.96 16.19
C GLU A 284 2.22 -8.48 16.41
N LEU A 285 3.43 -8.96 16.75
CA LEU A 285 3.66 -10.39 17.03
C LEU A 285 2.82 -10.87 18.22
N VAL A 286 2.69 -10.06 19.29
CA VAL A 286 1.84 -10.39 20.43
C VAL A 286 0.37 -10.41 20.02
N ASP A 287 -0.10 -9.36 19.34
CA ASP A 287 -1.52 -9.20 19.01
C ASP A 287 -1.98 -10.21 17.94
N LEU A 288 -1.20 -10.40 16.88
CA LEU A 288 -1.49 -11.38 15.83
C LEU A 288 -1.28 -12.82 16.33
N GLY A 289 -0.26 -13.04 17.17
CA GLY A 289 -0.01 -14.35 17.80
C GLY A 289 -1.18 -14.80 18.65
N VAL A 290 -1.80 -13.90 19.40
CA VAL A 290 -3.02 -14.19 20.18
C VAL A 290 -4.20 -14.47 19.25
N LYS A 291 -4.41 -13.64 18.21
CA LYS A 291 -5.47 -13.87 17.21
C LYS A 291 -5.32 -15.22 16.50
N ALA A 292 -4.10 -15.63 16.21
CA ALA A 292 -3.81 -16.91 15.56
C ALA A 292 -3.83 -18.11 16.51
N GLY A 293 -3.99 -17.90 17.82
CA GLY A 293 -3.90 -18.99 18.82
C GLY A 293 -2.47 -19.54 18.99
N ILE A 294 -1.46 -18.83 18.48
CA ILE A 294 -0.03 -19.18 18.62
C ILE A 294 0.50 -18.72 19.96
N VAL A 295 0.12 -17.53 20.39
CA VAL A 295 0.40 -16.99 21.72
C VAL A 295 -0.86 -17.14 22.55
N GLU A 296 -0.75 -17.86 23.66
CA GLU A 296 -1.84 -18.05 24.61
C GLU A 296 -1.97 -16.84 25.52
N LYS A 297 -3.21 -16.35 25.69
CA LYS A 297 -3.53 -15.29 26.65
C LYS A 297 -4.47 -15.82 27.73
N SER A 298 -3.99 -15.84 28.98
CA SER A 298 -4.77 -16.22 30.13
C SER A 298 -4.80 -15.08 31.16
N GLY A 299 -5.92 -14.37 31.24
CA GLY A 299 -6.03 -13.12 31.98
C GLY A 299 -5.04 -12.07 31.50
N SER A 300 -4.12 -11.63 32.37
CA SER A 300 -3.05 -10.70 32.03
C SER A 300 -1.76 -11.37 31.52
N TRP A 301 -1.69 -12.71 31.54
CA TRP A 301 -0.47 -13.43 31.15
C TRP A 301 -0.48 -13.86 29.69
N PHE A 302 0.67 -13.72 29.08
CA PHE A 302 0.97 -14.20 27.74
C PHE A 302 1.95 -15.37 27.81
N SER A 303 1.72 -16.44 27.05
CA SER A 303 2.56 -17.65 27.02
C SER A 303 2.77 -18.12 25.59
N TYR A 304 3.94 -18.70 25.32
CA TYR A 304 4.28 -19.34 24.04
C TYR A 304 4.96 -20.67 24.35
N ASN A 305 4.51 -21.79 23.76
CA ASN A 305 5.03 -23.13 24.01
C ASN A 305 5.15 -23.45 25.51
N SER A 306 4.13 -23.15 26.32
CA SER A 306 4.10 -23.32 27.77
C SER A 306 5.11 -22.45 28.56
N GLN A 307 5.87 -21.58 27.89
CA GLN A 307 6.76 -20.61 28.50
C GLN A 307 6.03 -19.27 28.68
N ARG A 308 6.15 -18.68 29.86
CA ARG A 308 5.61 -17.34 30.12
C ARG A 308 6.42 -16.30 29.38
N VAL A 309 5.75 -15.52 28.54
CA VAL A 309 6.34 -14.42 27.74
C VAL A 309 6.26 -13.08 28.49
N GLY A 310 5.19 -12.88 29.27
CA GLY A 310 5.07 -11.66 30.08
C GLY A 310 3.70 -11.49 30.71
N GLN A 311 3.66 -10.68 31.79
CA GLN A 311 2.40 -10.19 32.36
C GLN A 311 2.09 -8.82 31.78
N GLY A 312 1.00 -8.71 31.04
CA GLY A 312 0.64 -7.52 30.28
C GLY A 312 1.35 -7.44 28.92
N ARG A 313 0.73 -6.69 28.00
CA ARG A 313 1.18 -6.56 26.60
C ARG A 313 2.59 -5.95 26.50
N GLU A 314 2.89 -4.92 27.30
CA GLU A 314 4.19 -4.24 27.27
C GLU A 314 5.34 -5.14 27.73
N ASN A 315 5.13 -5.95 28.77
CA ASN A 315 6.15 -6.91 29.21
C ASN A 315 6.36 -8.03 28.17
N ALA A 316 5.29 -8.46 27.49
CA ALA A 316 5.41 -9.43 26.41
C ALA A 316 6.20 -8.83 25.21
N LYS A 317 5.96 -7.58 24.83
CA LYS A 317 6.73 -6.86 23.82
C LYS A 317 8.20 -6.79 24.19
N LYS A 318 8.52 -6.41 25.44
CA LYS A 318 9.87 -6.33 25.96
C LYS A 318 10.58 -7.68 25.90
N PHE A 319 9.91 -8.74 26.36
CA PHE A 319 10.45 -10.10 26.29
C PHE A 319 10.79 -10.50 24.85
N LEU A 320 9.90 -10.25 23.88
CA LEU A 320 10.17 -10.57 22.47
C LEU A 320 11.30 -9.73 21.87
N LYS A 321 11.48 -8.50 22.36
CA LYS A 321 12.61 -7.64 21.95
C LYS A 321 13.96 -8.18 22.47
N GLU A 322 13.96 -8.78 23.68
CA GLU A 322 15.12 -9.42 24.32
C GLU A 322 15.38 -10.85 23.81
N ASN A 323 14.37 -11.50 23.21
CA ASN A 323 14.44 -12.87 22.71
C ASN A 323 14.07 -12.95 21.22
N PRO A 324 14.96 -12.48 20.31
CA PRO A 324 14.66 -12.37 18.87
C PRO A 324 14.42 -13.73 18.21
N GLU A 325 14.97 -14.82 18.73
CA GLU A 325 14.72 -16.18 18.23
C GLU A 325 13.25 -16.59 18.41
N ILE A 326 12.70 -16.37 19.61
CA ILE A 326 11.29 -16.64 19.91
C ILE A 326 10.38 -15.73 19.06
N ALA A 327 10.77 -14.47 18.90
CA ALA A 327 10.04 -13.54 18.04
C ALA A 327 10.00 -14.03 16.57
N ALA A 328 11.11 -14.55 16.06
CA ALA A 328 11.19 -15.10 14.71
C ALA A 328 10.35 -16.39 14.55
N GLU A 329 10.33 -17.27 15.56
CA GLU A 329 9.49 -18.47 15.56
C GLU A 329 7.99 -18.09 15.52
N ILE A 330 7.58 -17.15 16.36
CA ILE A 330 6.19 -16.65 16.39
C ILE A 330 5.83 -16.01 15.05
N GLU A 331 6.71 -15.19 14.47
CA GLU A 331 6.50 -14.59 13.14
C GLU A 331 6.32 -15.66 12.06
N ALA A 332 7.17 -16.68 12.05
CA ALA A 332 7.09 -17.76 11.07
C ALA A 332 5.76 -18.53 11.21
N ALA A 333 5.33 -18.81 12.44
CA ALA A 333 4.07 -19.48 12.72
C ALA A 333 2.85 -18.61 12.30
N ILE A 334 2.90 -17.28 12.55
CA ILE A 334 1.87 -16.34 12.08
C ILE A 334 1.80 -16.35 10.56
N ARG A 335 2.93 -16.31 9.85
CA ARG A 335 2.96 -16.32 8.37
C ARG A 335 2.39 -17.63 7.80
N GLN A 336 2.63 -18.76 8.44
CA GLN A 336 2.02 -20.05 8.04
C GLN A 336 0.50 -20.05 8.20
N ASN A 337 -0.02 -19.33 9.18
CA ASN A 337 -1.45 -19.18 9.45
C ASN A 337 -2.06 -17.92 8.82
N ALA A 338 -1.35 -17.25 7.92
CA ALA A 338 -1.77 -15.96 7.33
C ALA A 338 -3.16 -16.00 6.67
N GLY A 339 -3.56 -17.13 6.07
CA GLY A 339 -4.88 -17.31 5.48
C GLY A 339 -6.02 -17.23 6.51
N LEU A 340 -5.84 -17.87 7.67
CA LEU A 340 -6.83 -17.83 8.77
C LEU A 340 -6.90 -16.44 9.40
N ILE A 341 -5.75 -15.81 9.62
CA ILE A 341 -5.68 -14.45 10.16
C ILE A 341 -6.33 -13.45 9.19
N ALA A 342 -6.08 -13.60 7.89
CA ALA A 342 -6.70 -12.75 6.87
C ALA A 342 -8.22 -12.87 6.84
N ALA A 343 -8.78 -14.04 7.12
CA ALA A 343 -10.22 -14.23 7.25
C ALA A 343 -10.78 -13.53 8.51
N GLN A 344 -10.13 -13.66 9.65
CA GLN A 344 -10.53 -12.98 10.89
C GLN A 344 -10.44 -11.45 10.82
N ILE A 345 -9.50 -10.92 10.05
CA ILE A 345 -9.38 -9.49 9.79
C ILE A 345 -10.57 -8.93 8.99
N MET A 346 -11.23 -9.77 8.18
CA MET A 346 -12.43 -9.37 7.44
C MET A 346 -13.70 -9.34 8.31
N GLU A 347 -13.69 -10.07 9.42
CA GLU A 347 -14.80 -10.15 10.39
C GLU A 347 -14.73 -9.06 11.49
N GLY A 348 -13.81 -8.08 11.37
CA GLY A 348 -13.74 -6.97 12.33
C GLY A 348 -15.10 -6.30 12.48
N ASP A 349 -15.46 -6.00 13.75
CA ASP A 349 -16.76 -5.45 14.16
C ASP A 349 -17.28 -4.42 13.15
N PRO A 350 -18.55 -4.54 12.73
CA PRO A 350 -19.16 -3.50 11.93
C PRO A 350 -19.08 -2.20 12.72
N GLU A 351 -18.49 -1.16 12.14
CA GLU A 351 -18.60 0.19 12.72
C GLU A 351 -20.09 0.43 13.02
N PRO A 352 -20.44 0.93 14.20
CA PRO A 352 -21.80 1.31 14.48
C PRO A 352 -22.20 2.33 13.40
N ASP A 353 -23.26 1.98 12.68
CA ASP A 353 -23.85 2.83 11.65
C ASP A 353 -24.16 4.18 12.31
N GLU A 354 -23.51 5.28 11.89
CA GLU A 354 -23.73 6.62 12.44
C GLU A 354 -25.17 7.12 12.17
N GLY A 355 -26.05 6.24 11.71
CA GLY A 355 -27.46 6.49 11.40
C GLY A 355 -28.42 6.43 12.58
N ASP A 356 -28.07 5.88 13.75
CA ASP A 356 -29.02 5.66 14.86
C ASP A 356 -28.95 6.67 16.01
N MET A 357 -28.29 7.82 15.86
CA MET A 357 -28.27 8.87 16.89
C MET A 357 -29.26 10.02 16.67
N GLU A 358 -30.28 9.90 15.83
CA GLU A 358 -31.35 10.90 15.68
C GLU A 358 -32.75 10.34 15.99
N ALA A 359 -32.92 9.60 17.07
CA ALA A 359 -34.27 9.26 17.55
C ALA A 359 -34.34 9.17 19.07
N SER A 360 -33.85 10.20 19.80
CA SER A 360 -34.29 10.45 21.17
C SER A 360 -33.77 11.81 21.68
N ALA A 361 -34.44 12.89 21.30
CA ALA A 361 -34.47 14.13 22.05
C ALA A 361 -35.81 14.82 21.79
#